data_629c51d17d0b3ae76a3c12dd2f006eb2
#
_entry.id   629c51d17d0b3ae76a3c12dd2f006eb2
#
_cell.length_a   1.000
_cell.length_b   1.000
_cell.length_c   1.000
_cell.angle_alpha   90.00
_cell.angle_beta   90.00
_cell.angle_gamma   90.00
#
_symmetry.space_group_name_H-M   'P 1'
#
loop_
_entity.id
_entity.type
_entity.pdbx_description
1 polymer ?
#
loop_
_entity_poly.entity_id
_entity_poly.type
_entity_poly.pdbx_seq_one_letter_code
_entity_poly.pdbx_strand_id
1 'polypeptide(L)'
;MSPRPDLGPKPRLGYTASLIERAAELRANAAALATLENDSRARAYVVGGEMVVLRRAPEVCDPLFTLAEARDLGRPAEIVFLGLLDGAPRFAVALDPAIAEALKTHDEFVVTDLRSIAVRGLVDANHLPPLAEGKALLNWHGRHRYCSNCGVATNIVEAGWRRDCPSCRAQHFPRTDPVAIMLPVAGERCVLGRSHRFQPGMWSCLAGFVEPGEAIEDAVRRETREEAGIICGRVSYFASQPWPFPTSLMIGCHAEALSREIVIDRVELDDARWFDREEVATMLLRCHPDGLTTPPTVAIAYHIIRAWAEEEVSFNS
;
A
#
# COMPACT_ATOMS: atom_id res chain seq x y z
N MET A 1 34.48 14.19 -8.51
CA MET A 1 33.19 13.75 -7.98
C MET A 1 32.27 14.96 -8.01
N SER A 2 31.19 14.92 -8.79
CA SER A 2 30.16 15.96 -8.75
C SER A 2 29.55 16.00 -7.33
N PRO A 3 29.19 17.19 -6.80
CA PRO A 3 28.53 17.26 -5.50
C PRO A 3 27.23 16.45 -5.53
N ARG A 4 26.96 15.72 -4.43
CA ARG A 4 25.72 14.96 -4.29
C ARG A 4 24.51 15.90 -4.42
N PRO A 5 23.44 15.47 -5.12
CA PRO A 5 22.25 16.29 -5.21
C PRO A 5 21.60 16.44 -3.83
N ASP A 6 21.29 17.67 -3.43
CA ASP A 6 20.46 17.92 -2.26
C ASP A 6 19.00 17.62 -2.60
N LEU A 7 18.50 16.47 -2.17
CA LEU A 7 17.12 16.02 -2.37
C LEU A 7 16.18 16.48 -1.23
N GLY A 8 16.65 17.32 -0.33
CA GLY A 8 15.90 17.78 0.83
C GLY A 8 15.61 16.67 1.86
N PRO A 9 14.74 16.92 2.86
CA PRO A 9 14.43 15.95 3.91
C PRO A 9 13.77 14.68 3.33
N LYS A 10 14.05 13.51 3.97
CA LYS A 10 13.42 12.24 3.55
C LYS A 10 11.95 12.24 3.89
N PRO A 11 11.04 12.06 2.91
CA PRO A 11 9.63 11.93 3.19
C PRO A 11 9.35 10.60 3.90
N ARG A 12 8.24 10.55 4.65
CA ARG A 12 7.77 9.31 5.27
C ARG A 12 7.26 8.34 4.21
N LEU A 13 7.62 7.07 4.33
CA LEU A 13 7.05 5.99 3.53
C LEU A 13 5.54 5.86 3.83
N GLY A 14 4.69 5.93 2.82
CA GLY A 14 3.25 5.91 2.98
C GLY A 14 2.72 4.61 3.60
N TYR A 15 1.59 4.69 4.29
CA TYR A 15 0.87 3.57 4.92
C TYR A 15 1.66 2.79 5.99
N THR A 16 2.81 3.29 6.43
CA THR A 16 3.67 2.64 7.43
C THR A 16 3.64 3.36 8.77
N ALA A 17 4.24 2.75 9.79
CA ALA A 17 4.39 3.32 11.14
C ALA A 17 3.04 3.72 11.76
N SER A 18 2.07 2.79 11.78
CA SER A 18 0.79 2.95 12.48
C SER A 18 1.03 3.24 13.97
N LEU A 19 0.30 4.21 14.49
CA LEU A 19 0.27 4.51 15.93
C LEU A 19 -0.78 3.68 16.67
N ILE A 20 -1.58 2.87 15.95
CA ILE A 20 -2.60 2.01 16.54
C ILE A 20 -1.93 0.77 17.14
N GLU A 21 -2.15 0.53 18.42
CA GLU A 21 -1.89 -0.74 19.07
C GLU A 21 -2.97 -1.74 18.65
N ARG A 22 -2.56 -2.86 18.06
CA ARG A 22 -3.51 -3.80 17.43
C ARG A 22 -4.41 -4.54 18.40
N ALA A 23 -4.03 -4.65 19.69
CA ALA A 23 -4.79 -5.28 20.79
C ALA A 23 -5.46 -6.61 20.37
N ALA A 24 -4.67 -7.50 19.79
CA ALA A 24 -5.16 -8.74 19.18
C ALA A 24 -5.89 -9.66 20.19
N GLU A 25 -5.51 -9.61 21.45
CA GLU A 25 -6.11 -10.35 22.56
C GLU A 25 -7.56 -9.96 22.84
N LEU A 26 -8.00 -8.76 22.43
CA LEU A 26 -9.38 -8.30 22.60
C LEU A 26 -10.33 -8.85 21.52
N ARG A 27 -9.80 -9.28 20.37
CA ARG A 27 -10.59 -9.63 19.17
C ARG A 27 -11.54 -10.81 19.37
N ALA A 28 -11.16 -11.76 20.21
CA ALA A 28 -11.98 -12.95 20.51
C ALA A 28 -12.96 -12.72 21.69
N ASN A 29 -12.88 -11.57 22.40
CA ASN A 29 -13.69 -11.29 23.57
C ASN A 29 -14.89 -10.42 23.20
N ALA A 30 -16.06 -11.04 22.95
CA ALA A 30 -17.27 -10.34 22.56
C ALA A 30 -17.74 -9.28 23.56
N ALA A 31 -17.56 -9.51 24.88
CA ALA A 31 -17.96 -8.55 25.91
C ALA A 31 -17.04 -7.30 25.89
N ALA A 32 -15.73 -7.52 25.71
CA ALA A 32 -14.79 -6.42 25.56
C ALA A 32 -15.10 -5.60 24.29
N LEU A 33 -15.36 -6.26 23.16
CA LEU A 33 -15.72 -5.58 21.91
C LEU A 33 -16.99 -4.75 22.04
N ALA A 34 -18.03 -5.29 22.67
CA ALA A 34 -19.26 -4.53 22.92
C ALA A 34 -19.00 -3.29 23.79
N THR A 35 -18.09 -3.37 24.77
CA THR A 35 -17.67 -2.21 25.57
C THR A 35 -16.92 -1.21 24.71
N LEU A 36 -16.00 -1.65 23.85
CA LEU A 36 -15.22 -0.77 22.96
C LEU A 36 -16.10 -0.09 21.90
N GLU A 37 -17.09 -0.77 21.36
CA GLU A 37 -18.06 -0.16 20.43
C GLU A 37 -18.91 0.93 21.08
N ASN A 38 -19.20 0.83 22.37
CA ASN A 38 -19.96 1.81 23.14
C ASN A 38 -19.09 2.88 23.81
N ASP A 39 -17.75 2.83 23.67
CA ASP A 39 -16.87 3.89 24.19
C ASP A 39 -17.12 5.20 23.41
N SER A 40 -17.40 6.29 24.10
CA SER A 40 -17.62 7.61 23.47
C SER A 40 -16.45 8.12 22.64
N ARG A 41 -15.24 7.61 22.88
CA ARG A 41 -14.01 7.90 22.14
C ARG A 41 -13.82 7.01 20.90
N ALA A 42 -14.68 5.99 20.71
CA ALA A 42 -14.62 5.12 19.54
C ALA A 42 -14.78 5.92 18.26
N ARG A 43 -13.91 5.64 17.30
CA ARG A 43 -13.95 6.27 15.97
C ARG A 43 -13.78 5.22 14.88
N ALA A 44 -14.38 5.48 13.72
CA ALA A 44 -14.36 4.62 12.57
C ALA A 44 -13.89 5.35 11.32
N TYR A 45 -13.14 4.63 10.48
CA TYR A 45 -12.88 4.98 9.10
C TYR A 45 -13.97 4.37 8.23
N VAL A 46 -14.58 5.14 7.33
CA VAL A 46 -15.68 4.70 6.48
C VAL A 46 -15.18 4.46 5.06
N VAL A 47 -15.37 3.23 4.57
CA VAL A 47 -14.91 2.79 3.24
C VAL A 47 -16.07 2.21 2.46
N GLY A 48 -16.34 2.74 1.27
CA GLY A 48 -17.34 2.24 0.32
C GLY A 48 -16.67 1.68 -0.94
N GLY A 49 -16.47 0.36 -0.98
CA GLY A 49 -15.71 -0.29 -2.06
C GLY A 49 -14.26 0.18 -2.11
N GLU A 50 -13.87 0.85 -3.19
CA GLU A 50 -12.52 1.42 -3.34
C GLU A 50 -12.39 2.83 -2.77
N MET A 51 -13.50 3.48 -2.41
CA MET A 51 -13.56 4.86 -1.97
C MET A 51 -13.55 4.98 -0.45
N VAL A 52 -12.94 6.05 0.04
CA VAL A 52 -12.95 6.46 1.44
C VAL A 52 -13.81 7.70 1.58
N VAL A 53 -14.65 7.74 2.60
CA VAL A 53 -15.47 8.91 2.94
C VAL A 53 -14.72 9.73 3.98
N LEU A 54 -14.52 11.02 3.70
CA LEU A 54 -13.86 11.99 4.58
C LEU A 54 -14.83 13.13 4.84
N ARG A 55 -14.81 13.73 6.04
CA ARG A 55 -15.46 15.02 6.27
C ARG A 55 -14.59 16.15 5.73
N ARG A 56 -15.21 17.07 5.04
CA ARG A 56 -14.52 18.28 4.57
C ARG A 56 -14.17 19.17 5.75
N ALA A 57 -12.92 19.64 5.78
CA ALA A 57 -12.43 20.61 6.74
C ALA A 57 -11.51 21.62 6.05
N PRO A 58 -11.22 22.78 6.66
CA PRO A 58 -10.52 23.88 5.97
C PRO A 58 -9.11 23.56 5.46
N GLU A 59 -8.32 22.83 6.25
CA GLU A 59 -6.92 22.52 5.89
C GLU A 59 -6.78 21.09 5.37
N VAL A 60 -7.11 20.11 6.23
CA VAL A 60 -7.10 18.68 5.89
C VAL A 60 -8.42 18.06 6.30
N CYS A 61 -8.92 17.10 5.49
CA CYS A 61 -10.16 16.41 5.78
C CYS A 61 -10.05 15.54 7.04
N ASP A 62 -11.16 15.39 7.77
CA ASP A 62 -11.26 14.47 8.90
C ASP A 62 -11.76 13.09 8.41
N PRO A 63 -10.96 12.01 8.56
CA PRO A 63 -11.37 10.67 8.16
C PRO A 63 -12.15 9.91 9.24
N LEU A 64 -12.37 10.51 10.43
CA LEU A 64 -12.91 9.83 11.59
C LEU A 64 -14.39 10.14 11.81
N PHE A 65 -15.19 9.11 11.98
CA PHE A 65 -16.61 9.17 12.33
C PHE A 65 -16.83 8.47 13.68
N THR A 66 -17.82 8.87 14.43
CA THR A 66 -18.35 7.99 15.49
C THR A 66 -19.02 6.79 14.85
N LEU A 67 -19.18 5.68 15.59
CA LEU A 67 -19.91 4.53 15.05
C LEU A 67 -21.38 4.84 14.76
N ALA A 68 -21.99 5.78 15.49
CA ALA A 68 -23.36 6.25 15.25
C ALA A 68 -23.43 7.00 13.91
N GLU A 69 -22.59 8.00 13.68
CA GLU A 69 -22.53 8.74 12.41
C GLU A 69 -22.24 7.82 11.22
N ALA A 70 -21.33 6.83 11.38
CA ALA A 70 -21.05 5.87 10.32
C ALA A 70 -22.28 5.00 9.97
N ARG A 71 -23.12 4.67 10.98
CA ARG A 71 -24.40 3.96 10.79
C ARG A 71 -25.48 4.85 10.18
N ASP A 72 -25.47 6.15 10.47
CA ASP A 72 -26.40 7.14 9.90
C ASP A 72 -26.13 7.36 8.39
N LEU A 73 -24.88 7.25 7.94
CA LEU A 73 -24.54 7.28 6.50
C LEU A 73 -25.17 6.10 5.75
N GLY A 74 -25.37 4.95 6.41
CA GLY A 74 -25.98 3.75 5.86
C GLY A 74 -25.70 2.53 6.73
N ARG A 75 -26.51 1.49 6.61
CA ARG A 75 -26.31 0.24 7.35
C ARG A 75 -24.97 -0.40 6.95
N PRO A 76 -24.01 -0.54 7.88
CA PRO A 76 -22.72 -1.17 7.57
C PRO A 76 -22.89 -2.64 7.14
N ALA A 77 -22.18 -3.03 6.09
CA ALA A 77 -22.08 -4.44 5.72
C ALA A 77 -21.16 -5.21 6.68
N GLU A 78 -20.03 -4.62 7.01
CA GLU A 78 -19.03 -5.15 7.94
C GLU A 78 -18.46 -4.04 8.82
N ILE A 79 -18.10 -4.39 10.07
CA ILE A 79 -17.35 -3.55 11.00
C ILE A 79 -16.14 -4.35 11.47
N VAL A 80 -14.95 -3.74 11.41
CA VAL A 80 -13.68 -4.37 11.78
C VAL A 80 -13.00 -3.55 12.85
N PHE A 81 -12.54 -4.18 13.94
CA PHE A 81 -11.74 -3.53 14.97
C PHE A 81 -10.28 -3.48 14.52
N LEU A 82 -9.71 -2.29 14.43
CA LEU A 82 -8.32 -2.07 14.03
C LEU A 82 -7.37 -2.09 15.23
N GLY A 83 -7.84 -1.67 16.40
CA GLY A 83 -7.04 -1.57 17.61
C GLY A 83 -7.35 -0.33 18.43
N LEU A 84 -6.38 0.09 19.25
CA LEU A 84 -6.48 1.23 20.17
C LEU A 84 -5.47 2.31 19.78
N LEU A 85 -5.88 3.56 19.83
CA LEU A 85 -5.00 4.72 19.76
C LEU A 85 -5.15 5.51 21.06
N ASP A 86 -4.11 5.56 21.88
CA ASP A 86 -4.14 6.16 23.22
C ASP A 86 -5.30 5.60 24.06
N GLY A 87 -5.51 4.28 24.00
CA GLY A 87 -6.60 3.56 24.68
C GLY A 87 -7.99 3.82 24.10
N ALA A 88 -8.14 4.61 23.03
CA ALA A 88 -9.42 4.86 22.37
C ALA A 88 -9.61 3.93 21.16
N PRO A 89 -10.79 3.26 21.02
CA PRO A 89 -11.01 2.28 19.97
C PRO A 89 -11.04 2.89 18.56
N ARG A 90 -10.45 2.15 17.61
CA ARG A 90 -10.50 2.47 16.18
C ARG A 90 -11.09 1.30 15.40
N PHE A 91 -12.02 1.63 14.50
CA PHE A 91 -12.72 0.67 13.65
C PHE A 91 -12.59 1.05 12.17
N ALA A 92 -12.86 0.10 11.29
CA ALA A 92 -13.19 0.36 9.89
C ALA A 92 -14.59 -0.15 9.61
N VAL A 93 -15.35 0.59 8.81
CA VAL A 93 -16.75 0.33 8.52
C VAL A 93 -16.93 0.25 7.00
N ALA A 94 -17.52 -0.86 6.54
CA ALA A 94 -17.89 -1.02 5.14
C ALA A 94 -19.25 -0.36 4.87
N LEU A 95 -19.24 0.69 4.04
CA LEU A 95 -20.43 1.31 3.50
C LEU A 95 -20.76 0.71 2.11
N ASP A 96 -22.04 0.67 1.75
CA ASP A 96 -22.42 0.30 0.39
C ASP A 96 -21.76 1.26 -0.62
N PRO A 97 -21.10 0.74 -1.67
CA PRO A 97 -20.44 1.58 -2.68
C PRO A 97 -21.40 2.59 -3.35
N ALA A 98 -22.68 2.24 -3.53
CA ALA A 98 -23.66 3.15 -4.12
C ALA A 98 -23.97 4.33 -3.19
N ILE A 99 -24.00 4.10 -1.86
CA ILE A 99 -24.16 5.17 -0.88
C ILE A 99 -22.91 6.07 -0.88
N ALA A 100 -21.72 5.48 -0.87
CA ALA A 100 -20.48 6.26 -0.94
C ALA A 100 -20.43 7.12 -2.22
N GLU A 101 -20.87 6.61 -3.35
CA GLU A 101 -20.95 7.37 -4.61
C GLU A 101 -21.94 8.54 -4.49
N ALA A 102 -23.11 8.31 -3.88
CA ALA A 102 -24.11 9.37 -3.68
C ALA A 102 -23.58 10.49 -2.76
N LEU A 103 -22.75 10.17 -1.77
CA LEU A 103 -22.16 11.18 -0.87
C LEU A 103 -21.20 12.16 -1.57
N LYS A 104 -20.73 11.88 -2.79
CA LYS A 104 -19.93 12.82 -3.59
C LYS A 104 -20.67 14.12 -3.93
N THR A 105 -22.00 14.08 -3.93
CA THR A 105 -22.84 15.26 -4.21
C THR A 105 -23.09 16.14 -2.99
N HIS A 106 -22.66 15.72 -1.79
CA HIS A 106 -22.82 16.46 -0.56
C HIS A 106 -21.58 17.28 -0.24
N ASP A 107 -21.73 18.57 -0.03
CA ASP A 107 -20.62 19.51 0.16
C ASP A 107 -19.81 19.22 1.46
N GLU A 108 -20.40 18.55 2.43
CA GLU A 108 -19.74 18.20 3.70
C GLU A 108 -18.74 17.04 3.58
N PHE A 109 -18.79 16.29 2.47
CA PHE A 109 -17.93 15.12 2.28
C PHE A 109 -16.94 15.28 1.12
N VAL A 110 -15.83 14.57 1.24
CA VAL A 110 -14.88 14.26 0.16
C VAL A 110 -14.82 12.76 0.04
N VAL A 111 -15.25 12.22 -1.10
CA VAL A 111 -15.25 10.78 -1.36
C VAL A 111 -14.30 10.49 -2.51
N THR A 112 -13.18 9.83 -2.20
CA THR A 112 -12.11 9.57 -3.16
C THR A 112 -11.33 8.30 -2.80
N ASP A 113 -10.52 7.80 -3.71
CA ASP A 113 -9.67 6.63 -3.46
C ASP A 113 -8.49 6.95 -2.54
N LEU A 114 -7.99 5.92 -1.85
CA LEU A 114 -6.94 6.07 -0.85
C LEU A 114 -5.59 6.52 -1.45
N ARG A 115 -5.31 6.22 -2.72
CA ARG A 115 -4.09 6.69 -3.39
C ARG A 115 -4.15 8.20 -3.58
N SER A 116 -5.28 8.71 -4.06
CA SER A 116 -5.52 10.16 -4.20
C SER A 116 -5.43 10.88 -2.85
N ILE A 117 -5.95 10.28 -1.76
CA ILE A 117 -5.83 10.81 -0.40
C ILE A 117 -4.35 10.99 -0.03
N ALA A 118 -3.55 9.95 -0.22
CA ALA A 118 -2.14 9.96 0.16
C ALA A 118 -1.29 10.91 -0.69
N VAL A 119 -1.48 10.90 -2.03
CA VAL A 119 -0.71 11.73 -2.96
C VAL A 119 -1.03 13.22 -2.80
N ARG A 120 -2.29 13.55 -2.52
CA ARG A 120 -2.76 14.94 -2.36
C ARG A 120 -2.65 15.45 -0.92
N GLY A 121 -2.28 14.61 0.04
CA GLY A 121 -2.20 15.00 1.45
C GLY A 121 -3.55 15.42 2.03
N LEU A 122 -4.65 14.72 1.66
CA LEU A 122 -6.00 15.13 2.07
C LEU A 122 -6.31 14.88 3.54
N VAL A 123 -5.51 14.06 4.22
CA VAL A 123 -5.61 13.78 5.67
C VAL A 123 -4.23 13.87 6.31
N ASP A 124 -4.17 14.00 7.64
CA ASP A 124 -2.90 13.85 8.36
C ASP A 124 -2.28 12.46 8.06
N ALA A 125 -0.96 12.43 7.87
CA ALA A 125 -0.24 11.23 7.46
C ALA A 125 -0.40 10.05 8.45
N ASN A 126 -0.71 10.31 9.73
CA ASN A 126 -0.95 9.28 10.73
C ASN A 126 -2.26 8.50 10.50
N HIS A 127 -3.17 9.02 9.68
CA HIS A 127 -4.40 8.30 9.29
C HIS A 127 -4.19 7.34 8.11
N LEU A 128 -3.10 7.47 7.34
CA LEU A 128 -2.86 6.61 6.18
C LEU A 128 -2.68 5.12 6.54
N PRO A 129 -1.90 4.74 7.59
CA PRO A 129 -1.76 3.33 7.96
C PRO A 129 -3.07 2.66 8.38
N PRO A 130 -3.89 3.22 9.29
CA PRO A 130 -5.17 2.60 9.66
C PRO A 130 -6.19 2.59 8.51
N LEU A 131 -6.19 3.59 7.62
CA LEU A 131 -7.00 3.56 6.39
C LEU A 131 -6.57 2.42 5.47
N ALA A 132 -5.27 2.19 5.32
CA ALA A 132 -4.74 1.08 4.53
C ALA A 132 -5.14 -0.28 5.12
N GLU A 133 -5.00 -0.44 6.44
CA GLU A 133 -5.39 -1.64 7.17
C GLU A 133 -6.89 -1.91 7.03
N GLY A 134 -7.73 -0.93 7.34
CA GLY A 134 -9.18 -1.03 7.23
C GLY A 134 -9.64 -1.36 5.82
N LYS A 135 -9.11 -0.66 4.82
CA LYS A 135 -9.43 -0.91 3.41
C LYS A 135 -9.06 -2.33 2.98
N ALA A 136 -7.88 -2.82 3.37
CA ALA A 136 -7.44 -4.19 3.02
C ALA A 136 -8.36 -5.25 3.65
N LEU A 137 -8.69 -5.11 4.94
CA LEU A 137 -9.59 -6.01 5.65
C LEU A 137 -11.00 -6.00 5.04
N LEU A 138 -11.57 -4.84 4.80
CA LEU A 138 -12.92 -4.71 4.24
C LEU A 138 -12.98 -5.23 2.78
N ASN A 139 -11.94 -4.99 1.98
CA ASN A 139 -11.83 -5.56 0.64
C ASN A 139 -11.78 -7.10 0.68
N TRP A 140 -11.02 -7.66 1.63
CA TRP A 140 -10.98 -9.10 1.83
C TRP A 140 -12.36 -9.66 2.21
N HIS A 141 -13.09 -9.03 3.14
CA HIS A 141 -14.45 -9.43 3.51
C HIS A 141 -15.41 -9.44 2.31
N GLY A 142 -15.36 -8.40 1.48
CA GLY A 142 -16.20 -8.27 0.32
C GLY A 142 -16.02 -9.40 -0.71
N ARG A 143 -14.81 -9.96 -0.80
CA ARG A 143 -14.42 -10.99 -1.78
C ARG A 143 -14.40 -12.41 -1.24
N HIS A 144 -14.47 -12.62 0.09
CA HIS A 144 -14.31 -13.93 0.73
C HIS A 144 -15.52 -14.30 1.59
N ARG A 145 -16.72 -14.00 1.11
CA ARG A 145 -17.99 -14.27 1.84
C ARG A 145 -18.32 -15.75 1.93
N TYR A 146 -17.79 -16.56 1.02
CA TYR A 146 -18.06 -17.99 0.93
C TYR A 146 -16.80 -18.81 1.24
N CYS A 147 -17.01 -19.99 1.82
CA CYS A 147 -15.93 -20.90 2.15
C CYS A 147 -15.29 -21.45 0.88
N SER A 148 -13.97 -21.30 0.72
CA SER A 148 -13.23 -21.84 -0.43
C SER A 148 -13.20 -23.37 -0.46
N ASN A 149 -13.49 -24.05 0.67
CA ASN A 149 -13.49 -25.51 0.76
C ASN A 149 -14.85 -26.15 0.42
N CYS A 150 -15.99 -25.54 0.85
CA CYS A 150 -17.32 -26.17 0.68
C CYS A 150 -18.40 -25.23 0.11
N GLY A 151 -18.09 -23.99 -0.22
CA GLY A 151 -18.99 -23.04 -0.85
C GLY A 151 -20.05 -22.42 0.08
N VAL A 152 -20.15 -22.82 1.35
CA VAL A 152 -21.13 -22.27 2.30
C VAL A 152 -20.71 -20.88 2.76
N ALA A 153 -21.69 -19.99 2.98
CA ALA A 153 -21.43 -18.65 3.52
C ALA A 153 -20.73 -18.72 4.88
N THR A 154 -19.72 -17.86 5.08
CA THR A 154 -18.88 -17.85 6.28
C THR A 154 -19.31 -16.74 7.24
N ASN A 155 -19.09 -16.95 8.54
CA ASN A 155 -19.34 -15.99 9.60
C ASN A 155 -18.09 -15.16 9.90
N ILE A 156 -18.27 -13.87 10.14
CA ILE A 156 -17.19 -12.99 10.64
C ILE A 156 -17.01 -13.27 12.13
N VAL A 157 -15.76 -13.49 12.52
CA VAL A 157 -15.35 -13.71 13.91
C VAL A 157 -14.07 -12.89 14.21
N GLU A 158 -13.63 -12.90 15.48
CA GLU A 158 -12.44 -12.17 15.92
C GLU A 158 -12.43 -10.71 15.44
N ALA A 159 -13.55 -10.03 15.67
CA ALA A 159 -13.69 -8.60 15.34
C ALA A 159 -13.34 -8.25 13.89
N GLY A 160 -13.57 -9.17 12.95
CA GLY A 160 -13.28 -8.98 11.53
C GLY A 160 -11.91 -9.50 11.06
N TRP A 161 -11.14 -10.17 11.92
CA TRP A 161 -9.82 -10.71 11.56
C TRP A 161 -9.82 -12.16 11.11
N ARG A 162 -10.99 -12.80 11.14
CA ARG A 162 -11.18 -14.17 10.67
C ARG A 162 -12.62 -14.36 10.18
N ARG A 163 -12.81 -15.31 9.29
CA ARG A 163 -14.13 -15.85 8.90
C ARG A 163 -14.12 -17.36 9.11
N ASP A 164 -15.16 -17.88 9.74
CA ASP A 164 -15.31 -19.30 10.03
C ASP A 164 -16.47 -19.88 9.22
N CYS A 165 -16.25 -21.06 8.64
CA CYS A 165 -17.30 -21.80 7.95
C CYS A 165 -18.14 -22.58 8.96
N PRO A 166 -19.49 -22.33 9.04
CA PRO A 166 -20.35 -23.07 9.97
C PRO A 166 -20.58 -24.53 9.58
N SER A 167 -20.30 -24.92 8.34
CA SER A 167 -20.50 -26.25 7.81
C SER A 167 -19.26 -27.14 7.98
N CYS A 168 -18.13 -26.78 7.37
CA CYS A 168 -16.93 -27.61 7.37
C CYS A 168 -15.88 -27.17 8.41
N ARG A 169 -16.15 -26.13 9.19
CA ARG A 169 -15.26 -25.54 10.22
C ARG A 169 -13.92 -25.00 9.69
N ALA A 170 -13.78 -24.82 8.38
CA ALA A 170 -12.60 -24.17 7.82
C ALA A 170 -12.51 -22.71 8.29
N GLN A 171 -11.31 -22.30 8.65
CA GLN A 171 -10.99 -20.91 9.04
C GLN A 171 -10.35 -20.19 7.88
N HIS A 172 -10.76 -18.95 7.65
CA HIS A 172 -10.24 -18.09 6.60
C HIS A 172 -9.69 -16.81 7.22
N PHE A 173 -8.46 -16.47 6.83
CA PHE A 173 -7.72 -15.31 7.34
C PHE A 173 -7.57 -14.25 6.25
N PRO A 174 -7.39 -12.98 6.61
CA PRO A 174 -7.10 -11.92 5.66
C PRO A 174 -5.90 -12.25 4.79
N ARG A 175 -6.00 -11.89 3.52
CA ARG A 175 -4.96 -12.11 2.53
C ARG A 175 -3.96 -10.96 2.54
N THR A 176 -2.68 -11.29 2.41
CA THR A 176 -1.59 -10.34 2.11
C THR A 176 -0.75 -10.95 1.00
N ASP A 177 -0.62 -10.24 -0.12
CA ASP A 177 0.10 -10.71 -1.30
C ASP A 177 1.51 -10.13 -1.31
N PRO A 178 2.58 -10.94 -1.17
CA PRO A 178 3.95 -10.45 -1.22
C PRO A 178 4.32 -10.08 -2.67
N VAL A 179 4.89 -8.88 -2.83
CA VAL A 179 5.36 -8.35 -4.11
C VAL A 179 6.79 -7.87 -3.92
N ALA A 180 7.74 -8.46 -4.63
CA ALA A 180 9.10 -7.93 -4.70
C ALA A 180 9.09 -6.69 -5.59
N ILE A 181 9.72 -5.60 -5.11
CA ILE A 181 9.95 -4.39 -5.90
C ILE A 181 11.43 -4.04 -5.82
N MET A 182 12.08 -3.91 -6.97
CA MET A 182 13.53 -3.86 -7.00
C MET A 182 14.09 -2.79 -7.92
N LEU A 183 15.24 -2.26 -7.53
CA LEU A 183 16.09 -1.42 -8.35
C LEU A 183 17.37 -2.19 -8.71
N PRO A 184 17.52 -2.68 -9.94
CA PRO A 184 18.77 -3.24 -10.41
C PRO A 184 19.80 -2.13 -10.61
N VAL A 185 20.99 -2.29 -10.04
CA VAL A 185 22.06 -1.26 -10.05
C VAL A 185 23.40 -1.83 -10.52
N ALA A 186 24.15 -1.03 -11.26
CA ALA A 186 25.50 -1.33 -11.74
C ALA A 186 26.40 -0.07 -11.63
N GLY A 187 27.01 0.13 -10.47
CA GLY A 187 27.80 1.34 -10.18
C GLY A 187 26.91 2.58 -10.22
N GLU A 188 27.25 3.51 -11.11
CA GLU A 188 26.54 4.81 -11.27
C GLU A 188 25.25 4.73 -12.10
N ARG A 189 24.78 3.53 -12.43
CA ARG A 189 23.56 3.32 -13.22
C ARG A 189 22.57 2.42 -12.52
N CYS A 190 21.28 2.70 -12.75
CA CYS A 190 20.19 1.82 -12.36
C CYS A 190 19.25 1.56 -13.54
N VAL A 191 18.50 0.45 -13.48
CA VAL A 191 17.43 0.15 -14.43
C VAL A 191 16.10 0.61 -13.86
N LEU A 192 15.38 1.41 -14.63
CA LEU A 192 13.97 1.72 -14.37
C LEU A 192 13.12 1.23 -15.52
N GLY A 193 11.91 0.81 -15.20
CA GLY A 193 10.89 0.39 -16.16
C GLY A 193 9.73 1.38 -16.22
N ARG A 194 9.00 1.34 -17.32
CA ARG A 194 7.76 2.08 -17.53
C ARG A 194 6.63 1.13 -17.90
N SER A 195 5.63 1.04 -17.03
CA SER A 195 4.43 0.26 -17.30
C SER A 195 3.47 1.03 -18.23
N HIS A 196 2.71 0.31 -19.05
CA HIS A 196 1.61 0.83 -19.88
C HIS A 196 0.57 1.65 -19.10
N ARG A 197 0.48 1.44 -17.78
CA ARG A 197 -0.50 2.10 -16.90
C ARG A 197 0.02 3.39 -16.29
N PHE A 198 1.30 3.71 -16.48
CA PHE A 198 1.90 4.90 -15.89
C PHE A 198 1.55 6.15 -16.68
N GLN A 199 1.50 7.27 -15.98
CA GLN A 199 1.38 8.56 -16.64
C GLN A 199 2.61 8.81 -17.54
N PRO A 200 2.45 9.56 -18.64
CA PRO A 200 3.57 9.94 -19.48
C PRO A 200 4.74 10.52 -18.67
N GLY A 201 5.94 10.07 -18.97
CA GLY A 201 7.16 10.53 -18.30
C GLY A 201 7.48 9.86 -16.95
N MET A 202 6.60 9.02 -16.39
CA MET A 202 6.89 8.34 -15.11
C MET A 202 7.63 7.03 -15.33
N TRP A 203 8.75 6.86 -14.59
CA TRP A 203 9.58 5.67 -14.54
C TRP A 203 9.71 5.17 -13.11
N SER A 204 9.71 3.87 -12.92
CA SER A 204 9.68 3.22 -11.60
C SER A 204 10.62 2.03 -11.50
N CYS A 205 10.80 1.51 -10.29
CA CYS A 205 11.38 0.20 -10.06
C CYS A 205 10.58 -0.89 -10.79
N LEU A 206 11.23 -2.01 -11.11
CA LEU A 206 10.59 -3.26 -11.55
C LEU A 206 9.88 -3.90 -10.36
N ALA A 207 8.81 -4.68 -10.60
CA ALA A 207 8.08 -5.30 -9.51
C ALA A 207 7.19 -6.44 -9.97
N GLY A 208 7.23 -7.57 -9.24
CA GLY A 208 6.35 -8.71 -9.48
C GLY A 208 6.01 -9.50 -8.23
N PHE A 209 5.03 -10.38 -8.35
CA PHE A 209 4.59 -11.21 -7.25
C PHE A 209 5.62 -12.27 -6.88
N VAL A 210 5.78 -12.50 -5.57
CA VAL A 210 6.54 -13.66 -5.09
C VAL A 210 5.69 -14.92 -5.33
N GLU A 211 6.26 -15.91 -5.98
CA GLU A 211 5.58 -17.17 -6.27
C GLU A 211 5.68 -18.16 -5.09
N PRO A 212 4.73 -19.13 -4.98
CA PRO A 212 4.80 -20.16 -3.96
C PRO A 212 6.11 -20.95 -4.01
N GLY A 213 6.85 -20.96 -2.90
CA GLY A 213 8.13 -21.65 -2.78
C GLY A 213 9.36 -20.81 -3.11
N GLU A 214 9.19 -19.56 -3.52
CA GLU A 214 10.29 -18.62 -3.74
C GLU A 214 10.75 -17.91 -2.47
N ALA A 215 12.05 -17.66 -2.38
CA ALA A 215 12.60 -16.63 -1.50
C ALA A 215 12.48 -15.24 -2.16
N ILE A 216 12.50 -14.17 -1.35
CA ILE A 216 12.41 -12.81 -1.88
C ILE A 216 13.52 -12.50 -2.88
N GLU A 217 14.75 -12.94 -2.59
CA GLU A 217 15.92 -12.74 -3.44
C GLU A 217 15.79 -13.46 -4.79
N ASP A 218 15.12 -14.61 -4.80
CA ASP A 218 14.89 -15.38 -6.02
C ASP A 218 13.79 -14.72 -6.89
N ALA A 219 12.71 -14.25 -6.25
CA ALA A 219 11.69 -13.45 -6.92
C ALA A 219 12.29 -12.18 -7.54
N VAL A 220 13.17 -11.45 -6.83
CA VAL A 220 13.89 -10.29 -7.36
C VAL A 220 14.70 -10.65 -8.60
N ARG A 221 15.45 -11.76 -8.59
CA ARG A 221 16.27 -12.20 -9.74
C ARG A 221 15.40 -12.64 -10.91
N ARG A 222 14.33 -13.38 -10.66
CA ARG A 222 13.41 -13.87 -11.68
C ARG A 222 12.69 -12.69 -12.36
N GLU A 223 12.01 -11.84 -11.60
CA GLU A 223 11.25 -10.71 -12.13
C GLU A 223 12.15 -9.74 -12.91
N THR A 224 13.35 -9.43 -12.40
CA THR A 224 14.31 -8.58 -13.12
C THR A 224 14.74 -9.18 -14.45
N ARG A 225 14.89 -10.51 -14.49
CA ARG A 225 15.24 -11.23 -15.72
C ARG A 225 14.06 -11.30 -16.68
N GLU A 226 12.85 -11.54 -16.20
CA GLU A 226 11.63 -11.65 -17.01
C GLU A 226 11.26 -10.29 -17.61
N GLU A 227 11.17 -9.23 -16.80
CA GLU A 227 10.76 -7.90 -17.27
C GLU A 227 11.83 -7.21 -18.15
N ALA A 228 13.11 -7.35 -17.80
CA ALA A 228 14.18 -6.54 -18.41
C ALA A 228 15.38 -7.35 -18.94
N GLY A 229 15.40 -8.67 -18.85
CA GLY A 229 16.53 -9.52 -19.31
C GLY A 229 17.79 -9.41 -18.45
N ILE A 230 17.79 -8.66 -17.37
CA ILE A 230 18.97 -8.40 -16.53
C ILE A 230 19.22 -9.55 -15.57
N ILE A 231 20.45 -10.05 -15.55
CA ILE A 231 20.91 -11.05 -14.60
C ILE A 231 21.36 -10.33 -13.34
N CYS A 232 20.79 -10.69 -12.18
CA CYS A 232 21.12 -10.12 -10.88
C CYS A 232 21.94 -11.08 -9.99
N GLY A 233 22.88 -10.52 -9.24
CA GLY A 233 23.70 -11.19 -8.22
C GLY A 233 23.15 -11.00 -6.83
N ARG A 234 23.86 -10.22 -6.02
CA ARG A 234 23.46 -9.90 -4.62
C ARG A 234 22.16 -9.10 -4.62
N VAL A 235 21.31 -9.40 -3.60
CA VAL A 235 20.06 -8.68 -3.33
C VAL A 235 20.13 -8.15 -1.91
N SER A 236 19.78 -6.90 -1.71
CA SER A 236 19.74 -6.24 -0.41
C SER A 236 18.34 -5.73 -0.13
N TYR A 237 17.75 -6.16 0.99
CA TYR A 237 16.47 -5.64 1.48
C TYR A 237 16.62 -4.16 1.86
N PHE A 238 15.61 -3.36 1.51
CA PHE A 238 15.56 -1.94 1.84
C PHE A 238 14.48 -1.63 2.86
N ALA A 239 13.23 -1.89 2.53
CA ALA A 239 12.05 -1.62 3.36
C ALA A 239 10.85 -2.44 2.87
N SER A 240 9.77 -2.47 3.66
CA SER A 240 8.48 -3.00 3.21
C SER A 240 7.36 -1.97 3.39
N GLN A 241 6.36 -2.04 2.51
CA GLN A 241 5.23 -1.13 2.49
C GLN A 241 3.92 -1.89 2.31
N PRO A 242 2.94 -1.74 3.23
CA PRO A 242 1.56 -2.12 2.94
C PRO A 242 1.06 -1.33 1.73
N TRP A 243 0.51 -2.03 0.74
CA TRP A 243 0.00 -1.44 -0.49
C TRP A 243 -1.44 -1.93 -0.71
N PRO A 244 -2.45 -1.21 -0.16
CA PRO A 244 -3.84 -1.67 -0.07
C PRO A 244 -4.59 -1.52 -1.41
N PHE A 245 -3.99 -2.06 -2.49
CA PHE A 245 -4.54 -2.03 -3.84
C PHE A 245 -4.41 -3.41 -4.53
N PRO A 246 -5.19 -4.44 -4.09
CA PRO A 246 -6.07 -4.40 -2.92
C PRO A 246 -5.39 -4.77 -1.59
N THR A 247 -4.40 -5.67 -1.54
CA THR A 247 -3.87 -6.30 -0.32
C THR A 247 -2.38 -6.65 -0.42
N SER A 248 -1.60 -5.92 -1.21
CA SER A 248 -0.18 -6.24 -1.39
C SER A 248 0.68 -5.77 -0.23
N LEU A 249 1.77 -6.51 0.00
CA LEU A 249 2.92 -6.07 0.78
C LEU A 249 4.10 -5.92 -0.17
N MET A 250 4.48 -4.69 -0.46
CA MET A 250 5.66 -4.40 -1.28
C MET A 250 6.92 -4.63 -0.45
N ILE A 251 7.85 -5.41 -0.97
CA ILE A 251 9.13 -5.75 -0.34
C ILE A 251 10.24 -5.17 -1.22
N GLY A 252 10.75 -4.03 -0.78
CA GLY A 252 11.71 -3.23 -1.52
C GLY A 252 13.13 -3.74 -1.40
N CYS A 253 13.79 -3.90 -2.53
CA CYS A 253 15.15 -4.39 -2.63
C CYS A 253 15.99 -3.57 -3.62
N HIS A 254 17.30 -3.55 -3.38
CA HIS A 254 18.30 -3.23 -4.39
C HIS A 254 18.93 -4.53 -4.90
N ALA A 255 19.21 -4.64 -6.19
CA ALA A 255 19.82 -5.82 -6.78
C ALA A 255 21.06 -5.46 -7.58
N GLU A 256 22.16 -6.21 -7.38
CA GLU A 256 23.37 -6.06 -8.18
C GLU A 256 23.14 -6.58 -9.59
N ALA A 257 23.20 -5.72 -10.60
CA ALA A 257 23.10 -6.14 -11.99
C ALA A 257 24.45 -6.64 -12.50
N LEU A 258 24.49 -7.91 -12.93
CA LEU A 258 25.66 -8.59 -13.48
C LEU A 258 25.72 -8.53 -15.01
N SER A 259 24.60 -8.26 -15.68
CA SER A 259 24.51 -8.04 -17.14
C SER A 259 24.07 -6.61 -17.42
N ARG A 260 24.26 -6.17 -18.69
CA ARG A 260 23.94 -4.79 -19.10
C ARG A 260 22.98 -4.70 -20.28
N GLU A 261 22.80 -5.79 -21.01
CA GLU A 261 21.87 -5.85 -22.13
C GLU A 261 20.44 -5.92 -21.58
N ILE A 262 19.59 -5.02 -22.04
CA ILE A 262 18.16 -5.00 -21.67
C ILE A 262 17.37 -5.69 -22.77
N VAL A 263 16.59 -6.69 -22.37
CA VAL A 263 15.62 -7.39 -23.23
C VAL A 263 14.25 -7.24 -22.56
N ILE A 264 13.42 -6.37 -23.11
CA ILE A 264 12.15 -5.97 -22.51
C ILE A 264 11.06 -6.98 -22.81
N ASP A 265 10.33 -7.42 -21.79
CA ASP A 265 9.02 -8.04 -22.00
C ASP A 265 7.97 -6.96 -22.30
N ARG A 266 7.60 -6.90 -23.60
CA ARG A 266 6.63 -5.93 -24.12
C ARG A 266 5.18 -6.18 -23.68
N VAL A 267 4.90 -7.30 -23.02
CA VAL A 267 3.58 -7.58 -22.43
C VAL A 267 3.42 -6.81 -21.13
N GLU A 268 4.49 -6.69 -20.35
CA GLU A 268 4.45 -6.06 -19.01
C GLU A 268 4.91 -4.61 -19.02
N LEU A 269 5.91 -4.28 -19.83
CA LEU A 269 6.52 -2.97 -19.87
C LEU A 269 6.41 -2.29 -21.26
N ASP A 270 6.13 -1.00 -21.26
CA ASP A 270 6.31 -0.13 -22.43
C ASP A 270 7.78 0.02 -22.76
N ASP A 271 8.59 0.26 -21.73
CA ASP A 271 10.02 0.52 -21.89
C ASP A 271 10.81 0.20 -20.61
N ALA A 272 12.09 -0.12 -20.77
CA ALA A 272 13.06 -0.25 -19.69
C ALA A 272 14.43 0.25 -20.17
N ARG A 273 15.11 1.07 -19.37
CA ARG A 273 16.45 1.55 -19.72
C ARG A 273 17.33 1.81 -18.52
N TRP A 274 18.61 1.96 -18.80
CA TRP A 274 19.60 2.44 -17.83
C TRP A 274 19.48 3.94 -17.67
N PHE A 275 19.52 4.39 -16.41
CA PHE A 275 19.56 5.80 -16.02
C PHE A 275 20.83 6.06 -15.24
N ASP A 276 21.48 7.17 -15.51
CA ASP A 276 22.62 7.63 -14.71
C ASP A 276 22.11 8.32 -13.43
N ARG A 277 22.94 8.33 -12.38
CA ARG A 277 22.59 8.88 -11.07
C ARG A 277 22.17 10.35 -11.14
N GLU A 278 22.88 11.14 -11.94
CA GLU A 278 22.57 12.57 -12.11
C GLU A 278 21.20 12.76 -12.79
N GLU A 279 20.90 11.95 -13.80
CA GLU A 279 19.59 11.97 -14.46
C GLU A 279 18.46 11.64 -13.46
N VAL A 280 18.63 10.58 -12.68
CA VAL A 280 17.66 10.18 -11.65
C VAL A 280 17.45 11.28 -10.60
N ALA A 281 18.52 11.99 -10.21
CA ALA A 281 18.40 13.13 -9.29
C ALA A 281 17.47 14.22 -9.84
N THR A 282 17.58 14.55 -11.13
CA THR A 282 16.66 15.53 -11.76
C THR A 282 15.22 15.04 -11.81
N MET A 283 14.99 13.72 -12.00
CA MET A 283 13.67 13.11 -11.96
C MET A 283 13.05 13.17 -10.56
N LEU A 284 13.84 12.91 -9.51
CA LEU A 284 13.42 13.01 -8.10
C LEU A 284 13.05 14.45 -7.73
N LEU A 285 13.79 15.43 -8.23
CA LEU A 285 13.54 16.86 -8.04
C LEU A 285 12.44 17.43 -8.94
N ARG A 286 11.85 16.62 -9.83
CA ARG A 286 10.83 17.05 -10.80
C ARG A 286 11.31 18.17 -11.75
N CYS A 287 12.60 18.21 -12.08
CA CYS A 287 13.19 19.20 -12.96
C CYS A 287 13.93 18.60 -14.18
N HIS A 288 13.62 17.34 -14.52
CA HIS A 288 14.19 16.70 -15.71
C HIS A 288 13.77 17.44 -16.99
N PRO A 289 14.69 17.74 -17.92
CA PRO A 289 14.42 18.55 -19.12
C PRO A 289 13.32 17.96 -20.01
N ASP A 290 13.26 16.62 -20.12
CA ASP A 290 12.23 15.93 -20.92
C ASP A 290 10.99 15.59 -20.10
N GLY A 291 10.82 16.16 -18.91
CA GLY A 291 9.66 15.92 -18.03
C GLY A 291 9.61 14.51 -17.42
N LEU A 292 10.73 13.77 -17.38
CA LEU A 292 10.77 12.45 -16.76
C LEU A 292 10.66 12.58 -15.23
N THR A 293 9.97 11.63 -14.61
CA THR A 293 9.68 11.65 -13.18
C THR A 293 9.76 10.26 -12.57
N THR A 294 9.96 10.22 -11.26
CA THR A 294 9.82 9.03 -10.41
C THR A 294 8.39 8.93 -9.85
N PRO A 295 7.98 7.80 -9.23
CA PRO A 295 6.75 7.70 -8.47
C PRO A 295 6.62 8.78 -7.39
N PRO A 296 5.40 9.03 -6.88
CA PRO A 296 5.20 9.99 -5.80
C PRO A 296 5.88 9.53 -4.50
N THR A 297 6.18 10.47 -3.61
CA THR A 297 6.90 10.26 -2.35
C THR A 297 6.21 9.29 -1.39
N VAL A 298 4.91 9.04 -1.57
CA VAL A 298 4.18 8.06 -0.78
C VAL A 298 4.56 6.61 -1.13
N ALA A 299 5.09 6.35 -2.33
CA ALA A 299 5.37 5.02 -2.84
C ALA A 299 6.80 4.55 -2.52
N ILE A 300 6.96 3.28 -2.12
CA ILE A 300 8.26 2.69 -1.80
C ILE A 300 9.28 2.81 -2.93
N ALA A 301 8.85 2.76 -4.20
CA ALA A 301 9.72 2.92 -5.36
C ALA A 301 10.48 4.25 -5.32
N TYR A 302 9.84 5.35 -4.93
CA TYR A 302 10.53 6.64 -4.73
C TYR A 302 11.68 6.51 -3.74
N HIS A 303 11.45 5.84 -2.62
CA HIS A 303 12.44 5.70 -1.54
C HIS A 303 13.60 4.80 -1.93
N ILE A 304 13.33 3.70 -2.67
CA ILE A 304 14.36 2.81 -3.20
C ILE A 304 15.26 3.56 -4.18
N ILE A 305 14.67 4.30 -5.12
CA ILE A 305 15.37 5.10 -6.12
C ILE A 305 16.20 6.19 -5.43
N ARG A 306 15.60 6.90 -4.48
CA ARG A 306 16.27 7.97 -3.73
C ARG A 306 17.46 7.46 -2.93
N ALA A 307 17.33 6.35 -2.19
CA ALA A 307 18.41 5.78 -1.39
C ALA A 307 19.63 5.42 -2.25
N TRP A 308 19.41 4.89 -3.46
CA TRP A 308 20.50 4.66 -4.40
C TRP A 308 21.07 5.99 -4.94
N ALA A 309 20.25 6.98 -5.27
CA ALA A 309 20.71 8.27 -5.76
C ALA A 309 21.55 9.03 -4.71
N GLU A 310 21.27 8.85 -3.41
CA GLU A 310 22.01 9.39 -2.27
C GLU A 310 23.23 8.54 -1.86
N GLU A 311 23.59 7.49 -2.63
CA GLU A 311 24.71 6.57 -2.36
C GLU A 311 24.61 5.80 -1.03
N GLU A 312 23.40 5.61 -0.50
CA GLU A 312 23.18 4.81 0.71
C GLU A 312 23.33 3.30 0.44
N VAL A 313 23.34 2.90 -0.83
CA VAL A 313 23.45 1.52 -1.27
C VAL A 313 24.55 1.40 -2.31
N SER A 314 25.49 0.50 -2.06
CA SER A 314 26.57 0.16 -2.99
C SER A 314 26.85 -1.33 -2.90
N PHE A 315 27.06 -1.97 -4.04
CA PHE A 315 27.54 -3.34 -4.13
C PHE A 315 29.06 -3.42 -4.39
N ASN A 316 29.77 -2.31 -4.25
CA ASN A 316 31.22 -2.28 -4.36
C ASN A 316 31.82 -3.00 -3.15
N SER A 317 32.45 -4.12 -3.36
CA SER A 317 33.31 -4.84 -2.39
C SER A 317 34.71 -4.89 -2.91
#